data_31f66e7de6708b7e17cb0d829f9e5f53
#
_entry.id   31f66e7de6708b7e17cb0d829f9e5f53
#
_cell.length_a   1.000
_cell.length_b   1.000
_cell.length_c   1.000
_cell.angle_alpha   90.00
_cell.angle_beta   90.00
_cell.angle_gamma   90.00
#
_symmetry.space_group_name_H-M   'P 1'
#
loop_
_entity.id
_entity.type
_entity.pdbx_description
1 polymer ?
#
loop_
_entity_poly.entity_id
_entity_poly.type
_entity_poly.pdbx_seq_one_letter_code
_entity_poly.pdbx_strand_id
1 'polypeptide(L)'
;MSFPGAVADREAAAYALVGAPLDVSTSFRPGTRFGPRRVREFGEQFDDFDHHTNRRFSDLGVYYHGDIGPSADTAEYLTFLESAISEFERDDAVPLLVGGEHTVTISAVRALVPDVF
;
A
#
# COMPACT_ATOMS: atom_id res chain seq x y z
N MET A 1 12.05 -7.65 -3.62
CA MET A 1 10.96 -7.04 -4.40
C MET A 1 11.07 -5.53 -4.36
N SER A 2 10.81 -4.88 -5.48
CA SER A 2 10.89 -3.43 -5.56
C SER A 2 9.68 -2.88 -6.32
N PHE A 3 9.41 -1.60 -6.12
CA PHE A 3 8.41 -0.87 -6.89
C PHE A 3 9.14 0.22 -7.68
N PRO A 4 8.93 0.30 -9.01
CA PRO A 4 9.67 1.26 -9.85
C PRO A 4 9.51 2.70 -9.35
N GLY A 5 10.65 3.36 -9.13
CA GLY A 5 10.67 4.74 -8.67
C GLY A 5 10.48 4.95 -7.16
N ALA A 6 10.14 3.93 -6.42
CA ALA A 6 10.03 4.02 -4.96
C ALA A 6 11.41 3.78 -4.35
N VAL A 7 12.20 4.84 -4.26
CA VAL A 7 13.62 4.76 -3.91
C VAL A 7 13.97 5.41 -2.57
N ALA A 8 13.01 5.98 -1.86
CA ALA A 8 13.28 6.65 -0.59
C ALA A 8 13.47 5.64 0.54
N ASP A 9 14.36 5.97 1.48
CA ASP A 9 14.46 5.26 2.74
C ASP A 9 13.27 5.63 3.63
N ARG A 10 12.89 4.73 4.54
CA ARG A 10 11.73 4.92 5.40
C ARG A 10 11.80 6.24 6.19
N GLU A 11 12.98 6.57 6.70
CA GLU A 11 13.18 7.75 7.55
C GLU A 11 13.02 9.07 6.79
N ALA A 12 13.22 9.04 5.48
CA ALA A 12 13.14 10.23 4.63
C ALA A 12 11.88 10.26 3.76
N ALA A 13 10.98 9.30 3.93
CA ALA A 13 9.84 9.13 3.03
C ALA A 13 8.76 10.16 3.24
N ALA A 14 8.25 10.72 2.14
CA ALA A 14 7.03 11.52 2.14
C ALA A 14 5.79 10.64 1.99
N TYR A 15 5.94 9.48 1.36
CA TYR A 15 4.88 8.50 1.11
C TYR A 15 5.39 7.11 1.46
N ALA A 16 4.50 6.27 1.99
CA ALA A 16 4.79 4.87 2.25
C ALA A 16 3.81 4.00 1.48
N LEU A 17 4.31 3.25 0.52
CA LEU A 17 3.51 2.37 -0.33
C LEU A 17 3.50 0.96 0.27
N VAL A 18 2.33 0.45 0.57
CA VAL A 18 2.17 -0.87 1.19
C VAL A 18 1.13 -1.69 0.41
N GLY A 19 1.48 -2.94 0.14
CA GLY A 19 0.58 -3.89 -0.50
C GLY A 19 -0.20 -4.70 0.53
N ALA A 20 -1.46 -4.95 0.24
CA ALA A 20 -2.34 -5.74 1.10
C ALA A 20 -3.07 -6.80 0.27
N PRO A 21 -2.39 -7.92 -0.06
CA PRO A 21 -2.94 -8.93 -0.97
C PRO A 21 -3.93 -9.88 -0.30
N LEU A 22 -4.96 -9.34 0.33
CA LEU A 22 -6.01 -10.09 0.99
C LEU A 22 -7.13 -10.44 0.01
N ASP A 23 -7.59 -11.71 0.01
CA ASP A 23 -8.76 -12.11 -0.79
C ASP A 23 -9.60 -13.22 -0.15
N VAL A 24 -9.40 -13.47 1.15
CA VAL A 24 -10.09 -14.58 1.84
C VAL A 24 -11.54 -14.28 2.17
N SER A 25 -11.99 -13.03 2.10
CA SER A 25 -13.36 -12.64 2.39
C SER A 25 -14.11 -12.09 1.17
N THR A 26 -13.60 -12.32 -0.03
CA THR A 26 -14.27 -11.87 -1.26
C THR A 26 -15.64 -12.56 -1.41
N SER A 27 -16.63 -11.79 -1.85
CA SER A 27 -18.02 -12.28 -1.99
C SER A 27 -18.28 -12.98 -3.32
N PHE A 28 -17.34 -12.93 -4.25
CA PHE A 28 -17.52 -13.54 -5.59
C PHE A 28 -16.39 -14.49 -5.91
N ARG A 29 -15.31 -14.02 -6.51
CA ARG A 29 -14.16 -14.86 -6.86
C ARG A 29 -12.89 -14.38 -6.16
N PRO A 30 -12.11 -15.28 -5.57
CA PRO A 30 -10.79 -14.92 -5.08
C PRO A 30 -9.86 -14.59 -6.26
N GLY A 31 -8.81 -13.85 -6.01
CA GLY A 31 -7.86 -13.42 -7.03
C GLY A 31 -7.30 -12.04 -6.78
N THR A 32 -7.96 -11.24 -5.95
CA THR A 32 -7.49 -9.89 -5.63
C THR A 32 -6.16 -9.89 -4.89
N ARG A 33 -5.75 -11.03 -4.32
CA ARG A 33 -4.41 -11.18 -3.70
C ARG A 33 -3.27 -10.90 -4.69
N PHE A 34 -3.54 -11.02 -5.97
CA PHE A 34 -2.54 -10.73 -7.01
C PHE A 34 -2.44 -9.26 -7.37
N GLY A 35 -3.31 -8.41 -6.83
CA GLY A 35 -3.37 -6.98 -7.13
C GLY A 35 -2.04 -6.26 -6.95
N PRO A 36 -1.45 -6.27 -5.75
CA PRO A 36 -0.19 -5.56 -5.52
C PRO A 36 0.93 -6.01 -6.44
N ARG A 37 1.05 -7.31 -6.66
CA ARG A 37 2.06 -7.88 -7.55
C ARG A 37 1.87 -7.40 -8.99
N ARG A 38 0.63 -7.40 -9.46
CA ARG A 38 0.34 -6.98 -10.85
C ARG A 38 0.60 -5.50 -11.04
N VAL A 39 0.26 -4.68 -10.05
CA VAL A 39 0.56 -3.25 -10.12
C VAL A 39 2.07 -3.03 -10.22
N ARG A 40 2.87 -3.76 -9.45
CA ARG A 40 4.34 -3.68 -9.55
C ARG A 40 4.85 -4.07 -10.92
N GLU A 41 4.35 -5.20 -11.45
CA GLU A 41 4.78 -5.71 -12.75
C GLU A 41 4.46 -4.73 -13.88
N PHE A 42 3.25 -4.19 -13.89
CA PHE A 42 2.86 -3.21 -14.91
C PHE A 42 3.53 -1.85 -14.72
N GLY A 43 3.91 -1.51 -13.49
CA GLY A 43 4.63 -0.28 -13.19
C GLY A 43 5.97 -0.18 -13.92
N GLU A 44 6.59 -1.31 -14.23
CA GLU A 44 7.86 -1.35 -14.96
C GLU A 44 7.73 -0.84 -16.41
N GLN A 45 6.52 -0.78 -16.94
CA GLN A 45 6.26 -0.33 -18.31
C GLN A 45 6.06 1.18 -18.42
N PHE A 46 5.98 1.89 -17.30
CA PHE A 46 5.75 3.32 -17.29
C PHE A 46 7.05 4.08 -17.11
N ASP A 47 7.13 5.25 -17.76
CA ASP A 47 8.25 6.16 -17.56
C ASP A 47 8.18 6.76 -16.16
N ASP A 48 9.33 7.05 -15.60
CA ASP A 48 9.44 7.71 -14.31
C ASP A 48 8.99 9.17 -14.35
N PHE A 49 8.95 9.77 -15.54
CA PHE A 49 8.64 11.18 -15.73
C PHE A 49 7.17 11.42 -16.08
N ASP A 50 6.52 12.33 -15.35
CA ASP A 50 5.15 12.75 -15.64
C ASP A 50 5.16 14.08 -16.40
N HIS A 51 4.66 14.05 -17.63
CA HIS A 51 4.62 15.22 -18.50
C HIS A 51 3.59 16.27 -18.08
N HIS A 52 2.60 15.88 -17.28
CA HIS A 52 1.58 16.83 -16.79
C HIS A 52 2.13 17.72 -15.68
N THR A 53 2.94 17.17 -14.80
CA THR A 53 3.49 17.88 -13.63
C THR A 53 4.94 18.25 -13.79
N ASN A 54 5.63 17.76 -14.84
CA ASN A 54 7.06 17.89 -15.05
C ASN A 54 7.89 17.36 -13.85
N ARG A 55 7.46 16.23 -13.31
CA ARG A 55 8.09 15.62 -12.14
C ARG A 55 8.45 14.17 -12.39
N ARG A 56 9.48 13.72 -11.74
CA ARG A 56 9.83 12.28 -11.71
C ARG A 56 9.20 11.65 -10.49
N PHE A 57 8.63 10.47 -10.68
CA PHE A 57 8.07 9.71 -9.56
C PHE A 57 9.15 9.41 -8.51
N SER A 58 10.38 9.11 -8.97
CA SER A 58 11.51 8.84 -8.08
C SER A 58 11.92 10.04 -7.22
N ASP A 59 11.48 11.26 -7.55
CA ASP A 59 11.77 12.46 -6.77
C ASP A 59 10.71 12.74 -5.69
N LEU A 60 9.61 11.97 -5.66
CA LEU A 60 8.51 12.22 -4.73
C LEU A 60 8.76 11.71 -3.30
N GLY A 61 9.79 10.91 -3.09
CA GLY A 61 10.10 10.39 -1.77
C GLY A 61 9.20 9.26 -1.33
N VAL A 62 9.00 8.28 -2.21
CA VAL A 62 8.18 7.11 -1.92
C VAL A 62 9.03 5.98 -1.35
N TYR A 63 8.67 5.53 -0.16
CA TYR A 63 9.21 4.32 0.45
C TYR A 63 8.29 3.14 0.13
N TYR A 64 8.85 2.06 -0.40
CA TYR A 64 8.09 0.84 -0.65
C TYR A 64 8.30 -0.16 0.48
N HIS A 65 7.23 -0.40 1.23
CA HIS A 65 7.26 -1.32 2.37
C HIS A 65 7.18 -2.80 1.94
N GLY A 66 6.61 -3.06 0.79
CA GLY A 66 6.29 -4.42 0.36
C GLY A 66 4.88 -4.81 0.76
N ASP A 67 4.58 -6.10 0.66
CA ASP A 67 3.25 -6.62 0.95
C ASP A 67 3.17 -7.12 2.38
N ILE A 68 2.05 -6.83 3.05
CA ILE A 68 1.72 -7.45 4.34
C ILE A 68 1.37 -8.91 4.04
N GLY A 69 2.06 -9.83 4.69
CA GLY A 69 1.92 -11.26 4.45
C GLY A 69 0.51 -11.78 4.71
N PRO A 70 0.13 -12.86 4.04
CA PRO A 70 -1.21 -13.41 4.17
C PRO A 70 -1.48 -13.98 5.56
N SER A 71 -2.74 -13.90 5.97
CA SER A 71 -3.26 -14.54 7.18
C SER A 71 -4.57 -15.22 6.82
N ALA A 72 -4.84 -16.37 7.42
CA ALA A 72 -6.11 -17.07 7.25
C ALA A 72 -7.26 -16.39 8.00
N ASP A 73 -6.92 -15.59 9.02
CA ASP A 73 -7.90 -14.85 9.81
C ASP A 73 -7.96 -13.41 9.30
N THR A 74 -9.10 -13.04 8.71
CA THR A 74 -9.31 -11.70 8.17
C THR A 74 -9.19 -10.62 9.24
N ALA A 75 -9.78 -10.84 10.41
CA ALA A 75 -9.74 -9.84 11.49
C ALA A 75 -8.31 -9.60 11.97
N GLU A 76 -7.52 -10.66 12.11
CA GLU A 76 -6.11 -10.55 12.48
C GLU A 76 -5.31 -9.82 11.43
N TYR A 77 -5.54 -10.13 10.16
CA TYR A 77 -4.88 -9.47 9.05
C TYR A 77 -5.16 -7.96 9.06
N LEU A 78 -6.43 -7.58 9.23
CA LEU A 78 -6.83 -6.18 9.26
C LEU A 78 -6.19 -5.43 10.43
N THR A 79 -5.97 -6.09 11.56
CA THR A 79 -5.29 -5.51 12.72
C THR A 79 -3.81 -5.25 12.43
N PHE A 80 -3.12 -6.20 11.81
CA PHE A 80 -1.73 -6.01 11.40
C PHE A 80 -1.57 -4.88 10.39
N LEU A 81 -2.46 -4.84 9.41
CA LEU A 81 -2.43 -3.80 8.39
C LEU A 81 -2.68 -2.41 8.99
N GLU A 82 -3.65 -2.31 9.89
CA GLU A 82 -3.93 -1.07 10.61
C GLU A 82 -2.70 -0.58 11.37
N SER A 83 -2.00 -1.48 12.06
CA SER A 83 -0.78 -1.14 12.80
C SER A 83 0.32 -0.60 11.90
N ALA A 84 0.52 -1.21 10.74
CA ALA A 84 1.53 -0.77 9.78
C ALA A 84 1.21 0.64 9.26
N ILE A 85 -0.04 0.87 8.88
CA ILE A 85 -0.48 2.18 8.37
C ILE A 85 -0.35 3.26 9.45
N SER A 86 -0.71 2.93 10.70
CA SER A 86 -0.58 3.86 11.81
C SER A 86 0.86 4.26 12.06
N GLU A 87 1.80 3.35 11.90
CA GLU A 87 3.23 3.66 12.04
C GLU A 87 3.70 4.64 10.97
N PHE A 88 3.27 4.48 9.73
CA PHE A 88 3.62 5.41 8.66
C PHE A 88 3.06 6.81 8.93
N GLU A 89 1.84 6.89 9.41
CA GLU A 89 1.25 8.20 9.78
C GLU A 89 2.03 8.87 10.90
N ARG A 90 2.44 8.12 11.91
CA ARG A 90 3.26 8.67 13.00
C ARG A 90 4.62 9.18 12.52
N ASP A 91 5.14 8.60 11.46
CA ASP A 91 6.40 9.00 10.84
C ASP A 91 6.21 10.14 9.82
N ASP A 92 5.04 10.74 9.77
CA ASP A 92 4.66 11.81 8.84
C ASP A 92 4.71 11.40 7.36
N ALA A 93 4.63 10.11 7.06
CA ALA A 93 4.52 9.63 5.69
C ALA A 93 3.05 9.38 5.35
N VAL A 94 2.65 9.78 4.15
CA VAL A 94 1.29 9.51 3.65
C VAL A 94 1.22 8.05 3.21
N PRO A 95 0.35 7.22 3.83
CA PRO A 95 0.23 5.83 3.41
C PRO A 95 -0.51 5.71 2.07
N LEU A 96 0.03 4.87 1.20
CA LEU A 96 -0.59 4.51 -0.07
C LEU A 96 -0.84 3.01 -0.04
N LEU A 97 -2.10 2.63 0.06
CA LEU A 97 -2.50 1.23 0.19
C LEU A 97 -2.91 0.65 -1.15
N VAL A 98 -2.23 -0.41 -1.57
CA VAL A 98 -2.60 -1.15 -2.78
C VAL A 98 -3.17 -2.51 -2.36
N GLY A 99 -4.48 -2.67 -2.46
CA GLY A 99 -5.17 -3.91 -2.13
C GLY A 99 -5.07 -4.91 -3.28
N GLY A 100 -5.51 -5.99 -3.04
CA GLY A 100 -6.41 -6.90 -2.41
C GLY A 100 -7.88 -6.48 -2.49
N GLU A 101 -8.64 -7.20 -1.72
CA GLU A 101 -10.08 -6.94 -1.66
C GLU A 101 -10.40 -5.62 -0.95
N HIS A 102 -11.60 -5.11 -1.20
CA HIS A 102 -12.01 -3.80 -0.67
C HIS A 102 -12.02 -3.75 0.86
N THR A 103 -12.15 -4.89 1.52
CA THR A 103 -12.15 -5.00 2.98
C THR A 103 -10.90 -4.37 3.62
N VAL A 104 -9.78 -4.33 2.92
CA VAL A 104 -8.55 -3.72 3.44
C VAL A 104 -8.69 -2.22 3.71
N THR A 105 -9.67 -1.56 3.10
CA THR A 105 -9.99 -0.15 3.36
C THR A 105 -10.34 0.10 4.83
N ILE A 106 -10.93 -0.89 5.50
CA ILE A 106 -11.27 -0.80 6.93
C ILE A 106 -10.03 -0.44 7.75
N SER A 107 -8.91 -1.12 7.49
CA SER A 107 -7.66 -0.87 8.22
C SER A 107 -7.13 0.54 7.97
N ALA A 108 -7.18 1.02 6.73
CA ALA A 108 -6.73 2.36 6.40
C ALA A 108 -7.57 3.43 7.10
N VAL A 109 -8.89 3.28 7.07
CA VAL A 109 -9.79 4.26 7.70
C VAL A 109 -9.61 4.25 9.21
N ARG A 110 -9.50 3.09 9.85
CA ARG A 110 -9.27 3.00 11.29
C ARG A 110 -7.95 3.65 11.71
N ALA A 111 -6.91 3.48 10.90
CA ALA A 111 -5.60 4.05 11.21
C ALA A 111 -5.55 5.55 11.03
N LEU A 112 -6.23 6.08 9.99
CA LEU A 112 -6.10 7.48 9.58
C LEU A 112 -7.24 8.36 10.12
N VAL A 113 -8.42 7.78 10.36
CA VAL A 113 -9.61 8.51 10.85
C VAL A 113 -10.25 7.70 11.98
N PRO A 114 -9.56 7.57 13.13
CA PRO A 114 -9.99 6.67 14.20
C PRO A 114 -11.37 7.02 14.81
N ASP A 115 -11.78 8.27 14.71
CA ASP A 115 -13.04 8.72 15.30
C ASP A 115 -14.28 8.32 14.47
N VAL A 116 -14.08 7.72 13.30
CA VAL A 116 -15.18 7.28 12.43
C VAL A 116 -15.73 5.92 12.86
N PHE A 117 -14.94 5.14 13.55
CA PHE A 117 -15.32 3.79 13.98
C PHE A 117 -15.48 3.65 15.48
#